data_6b4b536c4de9fcc618c94939e22dd9c3
#
_entry.id   6b4b536c4de9fcc618c94939e22dd9c3
#
_cell.length_a   1.000
_cell.length_b   1.000
_cell.length_c   1.000
_cell.angle_alpha   90.00
_cell.angle_beta   90.00
_cell.angle_gamma   90.00
#
_symmetry.space_group_name_H-M   'P 1'
#
loop_
_entity.id
_entity.type
_entity.pdbx_description
1 polymer ?
#
loop_
_entity_poly.entity_id
_entity_poly.type
_entity_poly.pdbx_seq_one_letter_code
_entity_poly.pdbx_strand_id
1 'polypeptide(L)'
;MSRTPKEGKESKPHRVRSHTIMGQEEFGSGKKSYWPELEITGNIRNISPAVWSLQHLTSLYLNDNCLSRIPAEIARLEHLMYLDLSCNKIRSLPAEIGELTRLRELLLNNNQLRVLPYEIGKLFNLQNIGLKGNPLTMEIQAVYSESNGTLKLLSYMLDNLAGKDKIGVVICSLYYVDVRLWTKPLRQG
;
A
#
# COMPACT_ATOMS: atom_id res chain seq x y z
N MET A 1 -28.63 -34.54 31.53
CA MET A 1 -28.56 -33.29 30.72
C MET A 1 -27.13 -33.09 30.27
N SER A 2 -26.89 -33.51 29.06
CA SER A 2 -25.55 -33.53 28.42
C SER A 2 -25.31 -32.20 27.67
N ARG A 3 -24.23 -31.47 28.00
CA ARG A 3 -23.81 -30.26 27.30
C ARG A 3 -22.84 -30.64 26.20
N THR A 4 -23.23 -30.43 24.96
CA THR A 4 -22.38 -30.54 23.80
C THR A 4 -21.36 -29.36 23.74
N PRO A 5 -20.10 -29.58 23.33
CA PRO A 5 -19.11 -28.52 23.14
C PRO A 5 -19.43 -27.75 21.86
N LYS A 6 -19.27 -26.41 21.92
CA LYS A 6 -19.35 -25.51 20.76
C LYS A 6 -18.12 -25.74 19.86
N GLU A 7 -18.37 -26.03 18.60
CA GLU A 7 -17.38 -26.10 17.53
C GLU A 7 -16.66 -24.75 17.38
N GLY A 8 -15.35 -24.82 17.49
CA GLY A 8 -14.46 -23.69 17.20
C GLY A 8 -14.44 -23.42 15.69
N LYS A 9 -14.58 -22.15 15.31
CA LYS A 9 -14.39 -21.69 13.94
C LYS A 9 -12.95 -21.95 13.53
N GLU A 10 -12.74 -22.92 12.64
CA GLU A 10 -11.47 -23.14 11.97
C GLU A 10 -11.11 -21.90 11.13
N SER A 11 -9.97 -21.28 11.48
CA SER A 11 -9.33 -20.30 10.65
C SER A 11 -8.82 -21.00 9.38
N LYS A 12 -9.24 -20.53 8.22
CA LYS A 12 -8.75 -21.05 6.92
C LYS A 12 -7.23 -20.99 6.88
N PRO A 13 -6.55 -22.08 6.48
CA PRO A 13 -5.09 -22.07 6.40
C PRO A 13 -4.65 -21.03 5.36
N HIS A 14 -3.69 -20.18 5.75
CA HIS A 14 -2.95 -19.33 4.82
C HIS A 14 -2.42 -20.20 3.68
N ARG A 15 -2.83 -19.90 2.48
CA ARG A 15 -2.38 -20.58 1.27
C ARG A 15 -0.89 -20.26 1.10
N VAL A 16 -0.04 -21.17 1.55
CA VAL A 16 1.40 -21.11 1.29
C VAL A 16 1.57 -21.20 -0.23
N ARG A 17 1.82 -20.07 -0.86
CA ARG A 17 2.22 -20.03 -2.27
C ARG A 17 3.67 -20.48 -2.31
N SER A 18 3.93 -21.69 -2.75
CA SER A 18 5.29 -22.18 -2.99
C SER A 18 5.88 -21.38 -4.15
N HIS A 19 6.87 -20.54 -3.85
CA HIS A 19 7.63 -19.83 -4.88
C HIS A 19 8.58 -20.84 -5.53
N THR A 20 8.34 -21.14 -6.79
CA THR A 20 9.27 -21.93 -7.58
C THR A 20 10.47 -21.03 -7.89
N ILE A 21 11.62 -21.32 -7.26
CA ILE A 21 12.90 -20.74 -7.67
C ILE A 21 13.14 -21.17 -9.10
N MET A 22 13.42 -20.24 -10.01
CA MET A 22 13.74 -20.53 -11.40
C MET A 22 14.79 -21.62 -11.47
N GLY A 23 14.49 -22.71 -12.17
CA GLY A 23 15.46 -23.75 -12.47
C GLY A 23 16.59 -23.20 -13.33
N GLN A 24 17.81 -23.72 -13.17
CA GLN A 24 18.98 -23.30 -13.97
C GLN A 24 18.73 -23.36 -15.50
N GLU A 25 17.74 -24.13 -15.94
CA GLU A 25 17.38 -24.28 -17.37
C GLU A 25 16.67 -23.04 -17.95
N GLU A 26 16.03 -22.20 -17.14
CA GLU A 26 15.35 -21.00 -17.61
C GLU A 26 16.31 -19.81 -17.83
N PHE A 27 17.47 -19.81 -17.19
CA PHE A 27 18.51 -18.78 -17.40
C PHE A 27 19.10 -18.79 -18.82
N GLY A 28 19.04 -19.90 -19.53
CA GLY A 28 19.60 -20.06 -20.88
C GLY A 28 18.69 -19.62 -22.03
N SER A 29 17.39 -19.42 -21.80
CA SER A 29 16.41 -19.22 -22.88
C SER A 29 16.18 -17.78 -23.31
N GLY A 30 16.81 -16.79 -22.66
CA GLY A 30 16.64 -15.37 -22.99
C GLY A 30 15.22 -14.81 -22.74
N LYS A 31 14.30 -15.61 -22.24
CA LYS A 31 12.96 -15.17 -21.83
C LYS A 31 13.09 -14.41 -20.50
N LYS A 32 12.90 -13.10 -20.53
CA LYS A 32 12.72 -12.31 -19.32
C LYS A 32 11.46 -12.82 -18.63
N SER A 33 11.59 -13.53 -17.51
CA SER A 33 10.47 -13.86 -16.63
C SER A 33 9.96 -12.57 -16.02
N TYR A 34 8.80 -12.12 -16.46
CA TYR A 34 8.09 -11.00 -15.83
C TYR A 34 7.27 -11.59 -14.67
N TRP A 35 7.81 -11.49 -13.47
CA TRP A 35 7.10 -11.85 -12.25
C TRP A 35 6.33 -10.62 -11.78
N PRO A 36 4.99 -10.62 -11.89
CA PRO A 36 4.20 -9.46 -11.49
C PRO A 36 4.12 -9.33 -9.96
N GLU A 37 4.40 -10.40 -9.23
CA GLU A 37 4.29 -10.47 -7.77
C GLU A 37 5.60 -10.97 -7.17
N LEU A 38 6.01 -10.35 -6.06
CA LEU A 38 7.17 -10.76 -5.26
C LEU A 38 6.79 -10.79 -3.79
N GLU A 39 7.07 -11.91 -3.14
CA GLU A 39 6.93 -12.07 -1.69
C GLU A 39 8.30 -12.36 -1.08
N ILE A 40 8.65 -11.61 -0.04
CA ILE A 40 9.90 -11.78 0.69
C ILE A 40 9.57 -11.90 2.17
N THR A 41 9.84 -13.06 2.75
CA THR A 41 9.65 -13.38 4.17
C THR A 41 10.94 -13.90 4.79
N GLY A 42 11.06 -13.86 6.11
CA GLY A 42 12.21 -14.47 6.80
C GLY A 42 12.94 -13.54 7.76
N ASN A 43 12.24 -12.64 8.44
CA ASN A 43 12.81 -11.73 9.42
C ASN A 43 13.91 -10.80 8.86
N ILE A 44 13.82 -10.45 7.57
CA ILE A 44 14.81 -9.60 6.92
C ILE A 44 14.78 -8.18 7.51
N ARG A 45 15.98 -7.57 7.61
CA ARG A 45 16.14 -6.19 8.10
C ARG A 45 16.36 -5.19 6.97
N ASN A 46 16.88 -5.65 5.84
CA ASN A 46 17.17 -4.84 4.68
C ASN A 46 16.76 -5.58 3.41
N ILE A 47 16.27 -4.85 2.44
CA ILE A 47 15.87 -5.35 1.13
C ILE A 47 17.05 -5.16 0.18
N SER A 48 17.34 -6.17 -0.65
CA SER A 48 18.35 -6.05 -1.69
C SER A 48 18.00 -4.93 -2.66
N PRO A 49 18.96 -4.06 -3.04
CA PRO A 49 18.73 -3.02 -4.06
C PRO A 49 18.21 -3.55 -5.39
N ALA A 50 18.50 -4.82 -5.72
CA ALA A 50 18.01 -5.46 -6.95
C ALA A 50 16.48 -5.53 -7.02
N VAL A 51 15.77 -5.57 -5.88
CA VAL A 51 14.29 -5.56 -5.83
C VAL A 51 13.74 -4.28 -6.46
N TRP A 52 14.37 -3.15 -6.22
CA TRP A 52 13.94 -1.85 -6.75
C TRP A 52 14.18 -1.69 -8.26
N SER A 53 14.86 -2.63 -8.89
CA SER A 53 15.05 -2.68 -10.35
C SER A 53 13.96 -3.48 -11.07
N LEU A 54 13.08 -4.14 -10.32
CA LEU A 54 11.98 -4.95 -10.88
C LEU A 54 10.76 -4.08 -11.22
N GLN A 55 10.93 -3.15 -12.16
CA GLN A 55 9.93 -2.14 -12.53
C GLN A 55 8.57 -2.70 -12.98
N HIS A 56 8.53 -3.97 -13.39
CA HIS A 56 7.32 -4.66 -13.83
C HIS A 56 6.45 -5.20 -12.68
N LEU A 57 6.93 -5.10 -11.42
CA LEU A 57 6.15 -5.58 -10.27
C LEU A 57 4.84 -4.81 -10.14
N THR A 58 3.77 -5.57 -9.95
CA THR A 58 2.43 -5.06 -9.61
C THR A 58 2.07 -5.30 -8.16
N SER A 59 2.66 -6.32 -7.54
CA SER A 59 2.42 -6.69 -6.14
C SER A 59 3.72 -6.99 -5.42
N LEU A 60 3.93 -6.38 -4.25
CA LEU A 60 5.09 -6.60 -3.40
C LEU A 60 4.65 -6.87 -1.96
N TYR A 61 4.97 -8.07 -1.48
CA TYR A 61 4.66 -8.53 -0.13
C TYR A 61 5.93 -8.59 0.69
N LEU A 62 6.02 -7.73 1.70
CA LEU A 62 7.14 -7.61 2.63
C LEU A 62 6.69 -7.71 4.08
N ASN A 63 5.47 -8.22 4.30
CA ASN A 63 4.91 -8.39 5.63
C ASN A 63 5.71 -9.40 6.47
N ASP A 64 5.52 -9.35 7.78
CA ASP A 64 6.13 -10.25 8.76
C ASP A 64 7.68 -10.30 8.69
N ASN A 65 8.30 -9.12 8.59
CA ASN A 65 9.74 -8.94 8.57
C ASN A 65 10.23 -8.02 9.71
N CYS A 66 11.50 -7.65 9.67
CA CYS A 66 12.12 -6.74 10.63
C CYS A 66 12.60 -5.43 10.00
N LEU A 67 11.93 -4.97 8.94
CA LEU A 67 12.28 -3.75 8.23
C LEU A 67 12.04 -2.53 9.12
N SER A 68 13.04 -1.65 9.24
CA SER A 68 12.95 -0.41 10.03
C SER A 68 12.71 0.83 9.16
N ARG A 69 12.96 0.72 7.87
CA ARG A 69 12.79 1.80 6.88
C ARG A 69 12.58 1.23 5.49
N ILE A 70 11.94 2.01 4.64
CA ILE A 70 11.82 1.78 3.20
C ILE A 70 12.66 2.85 2.51
N PRO A 71 13.53 2.49 1.55
CA PRO A 71 14.36 3.47 0.85
C PRO A 71 13.57 4.21 -0.24
N ALA A 72 14.09 5.37 -0.67
CA ALA A 72 13.50 6.22 -1.71
C ALA A 72 13.37 5.51 -3.08
N GLU A 73 14.23 4.52 -3.33
CA GLU A 73 14.24 3.70 -4.53
C GLU A 73 12.93 2.93 -4.77
N ILE A 74 12.03 2.87 -3.79
CA ILE A 74 10.69 2.32 -3.96
C ILE A 74 9.92 3.01 -5.09
N ALA A 75 10.18 4.30 -5.33
CA ALA A 75 9.58 5.06 -6.42
C ALA A 75 9.82 4.46 -7.82
N ARG A 76 10.88 3.65 -7.99
CA ARG A 76 11.17 2.97 -9.26
C ARG A 76 10.15 1.90 -9.64
N LEU A 77 9.32 1.45 -8.68
CA LEU A 77 8.28 0.45 -8.91
C LEU A 77 6.99 1.10 -9.42
N GLU A 78 7.06 1.83 -10.53
CA GLU A 78 5.99 2.67 -11.09
C GLU A 78 4.69 1.90 -11.41
N HIS A 79 4.76 0.58 -11.58
CA HIS A 79 3.62 -0.28 -11.89
C HIS A 79 2.99 -0.90 -10.65
N LEU A 80 3.50 -0.61 -9.45
CA LEU A 80 3.04 -1.23 -8.22
C LEU A 80 1.59 -0.81 -7.90
N MET A 81 0.73 -1.80 -7.71
CA MET A 81 -0.67 -1.64 -7.34
C MET A 81 -0.96 -2.13 -5.91
N TYR A 82 -0.18 -3.07 -5.43
CA TYR A 82 -0.35 -3.66 -4.11
C TYR A 82 0.98 -3.68 -3.35
N LEU A 83 1.01 -3.10 -2.16
CA LEU A 83 2.19 -3.10 -1.28
C LEU A 83 1.80 -3.47 0.14
N ASP A 84 2.29 -4.62 0.62
CA ASP A 84 2.11 -5.04 2.00
C ASP A 84 3.41 -4.94 2.79
N LEU A 85 3.42 -4.04 3.75
CA LEU A 85 4.50 -3.79 4.70
C LEU A 85 4.08 -4.09 6.14
N SER A 86 2.95 -4.76 6.34
CA SER A 86 2.41 -5.05 7.67
C SER A 86 3.38 -5.87 8.53
N CYS A 87 3.24 -5.77 9.85
CA CYS A 87 4.05 -6.54 10.80
C CYS A 87 5.55 -6.35 10.61
N ASN A 88 6.00 -5.10 10.56
CA ASN A 88 7.40 -4.69 10.50
C ASN A 88 7.76 -3.75 11.66
N LYS A 89 8.91 -3.08 11.57
CA LYS A 89 9.40 -2.10 12.56
C LYS A 89 9.58 -0.71 11.93
N ILE A 90 8.82 -0.40 10.89
CA ILE A 90 8.95 0.82 10.10
C ILE A 90 8.53 2.02 10.95
N ARG A 91 9.41 3.02 11.05
CA ARG A 91 9.18 4.25 11.83
C ARG A 91 8.74 5.43 10.98
N SER A 92 9.14 5.44 9.72
CA SER A 92 8.78 6.46 8.74
C SER A 92 8.78 5.89 7.34
N LEU A 93 7.99 6.51 6.47
CA LEU A 93 8.00 6.24 5.02
C LEU A 93 8.76 7.36 4.31
N PRO A 94 9.41 7.07 3.18
CA PRO A 94 10.01 8.10 2.35
C PRO A 94 8.92 8.91 1.62
N ALA A 95 9.21 10.17 1.29
CA ALA A 95 8.30 11.03 0.53
C ALA A 95 8.00 10.44 -0.87
N GLU A 96 8.95 9.74 -1.43
CA GLU A 96 8.91 9.07 -2.73
C GLU A 96 7.84 7.98 -2.83
N ILE A 97 7.24 7.57 -1.69
CA ILE A 97 6.06 6.69 -1.70
C ILE A 97 4.90 7.32 -2.50
N GLY A 98 4.80 8.65 -2.53
CA GLY A 98 3.81 9.40 -3.28
C GLY A 98 3.95 9.30 -4.80
N GLU A 99 5.08 8.79 -5.31
CA GLU A 99 5.32 8.58 -6.74
C GLU A 99 4.65 7.30 -7.26
N LEU A 100 4.21 6.40 -6.36
CA LEU A 100 3.53 5.16 -6.72
C LEU A 100 2.06 5.42 -7.12
N THR A 101 1.84 6.22 -8.14
CA THR A 101 0.51 6.72 -8.54
C THR A 101 -0.48 5.63 -8.95
N ARG A 102 -0.02 4.42 -9.26
CA ARG A 102 -0.86 3.26 -9.57
C ARG A 102 -1.27 2.45 -8.36
N LEU A 103 -0.75 2.78 -7.15
CA LEU A 103 -1.00 2.03 -5.94
C LEU A 103 -2.49 2.08 -5.56
N ARG A 104 -3.07 0.91 -5.31
CA ARG A 104 -4.47 0.72 -4.89
C ARG A 104 -4.59 0.30 -3.44
N GLU A 105 -3.65 -0.51 -2.99
CA GLU A 105 -3.60 -0.98 -1.61
C GLU A 105 -2.23 -0.77 -1.00
N LEU A 106 -2.21 -0.14 0.18
CA LEU A 106 -1.02 0.08 1.00
C LEU A 106 -1.29 -0.41 2.42
N LEU A 107 -0.73 -1.56 2.77
CA LEU A 107 -0.90 -2.14 4.09
C LEU A 107 0.32 -1.87 4.96
N LEU A 108 0.12 -1.17 6.07
CA LEU A 108 1.14 -0.72 7.01
C LEU A 108 0.80 -1.12 8.46
N ASN A 109 -0.14 -2.06 8.63
CA ASN A 109 -0.59 -2.46 9.96
C ASN A 109 0.57 -2.98 10.83
N ASN A 110 0.48 -2.78 12.14
CA ASN A 110 1.46 -3.30 13.11
C ASN A 110 2.91 -2.87 12.79
N ASN A 111 3.12 -1.56 12.67
CA ASN A 111 4.42 -0.93 12.51
C ASN A 111 4.67 0.09 13.65
N GLN A 112 5.67 0.94 13.51
CA GLN A 112 6.06 1.96 14.47
C GLN A 112 5.92 3.40 13.91
N LEU A 113 5.00 3.59 12.95
CA LEU A 113 4.76 4.87 12.31
C LEU A 113 4.13 5.85 13.29
N ARG A 114 4.70 7.05 13.42
CA ARG A 114 4.13 8.17 14.18
C ARG A 114 3.48 9.20 13.28
N VAL A 115 4.09 9.41 12.13
CA VAL A 115 3.65 10.35 11.10
C VAL A 115 3.70 9.67 9.74
N LEU A 116 2.97 10.23 8.80
CA LEU A 116 2.99 9.84 7.39
C LEU A 116 3.50 11.03 6.56
N PRO A 117 4.25 10.79 5.47
CA PRO A 117 4.62 11.86 4.56
C PRO A 117 3.38 12.41 3.86
N TYR A 118 3.29 13.72 3.71
CA TYR A 118 2.17 14.37 3.05
C TYR A 118 2.01 13.95 1.59
N GLU A 119 3.07 13.47 0.98
CA GLU A 119 3.12 12.95 -0.39
C GLU A 119 2.20 11.74 -0.61
N ILE A 120 1.79 11.04 0.46
CA ILE A 120 0.75 10.00 0.38
C ILE A 120 -0.55 10.56 -0.24
N GLY A 121 -0.84 11.84 -0.04
CA GLY A 121 -1.95 12.52 -0.69
C GLY A 121 -1.93 12.50 -2.22
N LYS A 122 -0.78 12.23 -2.86
CA LYS A 122 -0.62 12.08 -4.32
C LYS A 122 -1.11 10.72 -4.85
N LEU A 123 -1.42 9.77 -3.96
CA LEU A 123 -1.84 8.41 -4.34
C LEU A 123 -3.32 8.37 -4.74
N PHE A 124 -3.68 8.97 -5.86
CA PHE A 124 -5.07 9.16 -6.29
C PHE A 124 -5.85 7.86 -6.55
N ASN A 125 -5.14 6.77 -6.85
CA ASN A 125 -5.75 5.47 -7.10
C ASN A 125 -5.86 4.62 -5.83
N LEU A 126 -5.40 5.13 -4.67
CA LEU A 126 -5.40 4.37 -3.42
C LEU A 126 -6.83 4.17 -2.90
N GLN A 127 -7.24 2.91 -2.83
CA GLN A 127 -8.56 2.50 -2.36
C GLN A 127 -8.55 2.13 -0.88
N ASN A 128 -7.45 1.53 -0.44
CA ASN A 128 -7.31 1.05 0.92
C ASN A 128 -5.92 1.35 1.48
N ILE A 129 -5.88 1.89 2.70
CA ILE A 129 -4.66 2.03 3.50
C ILE A 129 -4.88 1.34 4.86
N GLY A 130 -4.01 0.42 5.24
CA GLY A 130 -4.03 -0.24 6.54
C GLY A 130 -3.05 0.42 7.50
N LEU A 131 -3.54 1.03 8.59
CA LEU A 131 -2.72 1.76 9.56
C LEU A 131 -2.87 1.27 10.99
N LYS A 132 -3.67 0.23 11.25
CA LYS A 132 -3.92 -0.30 12.59
C LYS A 132 -2.61 -0.75 13.26
N GLY A 133 -2.52 -0.55 14.58
CA GLY A 133 -1.35 -0.99 15.34
C GLY A 133 -0.10 -0.13 15.14
N ASN A 134 -0.27 1.15 14.73
CA ASN A 134 0.79 2.14 14.67
C ASN A 134 0.59 3.24 15.74
N PRO A 135 1.66 3.76 16.35
CA PRO A 135 1.58 4.87 17.31
C PRO A 135 1.45 6.24 16.59
N LEU A 136 0.48 6.37 15.70
CA LEU A 136 0.22 7.59 14.92
C LEU A 136 -0.18 8.75 15.82
N THR A 137 0.04 9.99 15.36
CA THR A 137 -0.46 11.21 16.03
C THR A 137 -1.98 11.21 16.09
N MET A 138 -2.54 11.88 17.12
CA MET A 138 -3.99 11.94 17.35
C MET A 138 -4.74 12.53 16.14
N GLU A 139 -4.13 13.48 15.45
CA GLU A 139 -4.69 14.11 14.25
C GLU A 139 -4.91 13.08 13.12
N ILE A 140 -3.88 12.29 12.81
CA ILE A 140 -3.95 11.25 11.77
C ILE A 140 -4.96 10.17 12.18
N GLN A 141 -4.97 9.76 13.46
CA GLN A 141 -5.91 8.77 13.96
C GLN A 141 -7.35 9.25 13.87
N ALA A 142 -7.61 10.52 14.23
CA ALA A 142 -8.93 11.12 14.16
C ALA A 142 -9.47 11.11 12.72
N VAL A 143 -8.68 11.59 11.77
CA VAL A 143 -9.05 11.64 10.35
C VAL A 143 -9.27 10.22 9.79
N TYR A 144 -8.39 9.28 10.13
CA TYR A 144 -8.45 7.91 9.61
C TYR A 144 -9.61 7.09 10.17
N SER A 145 -10.05 7.36 11.42
CA SER A 145 -11.14 6.63 12.07
C SER A 145 -12.54 7.05 11.60
N GLU A 146 -12.66 8.10 10.80
CA GLU A 146 -13.93 8.53 10.24
C GLU A 146 -14.44 7.58 9.13
N SER A 147 -15.73 7.70 8.80
CA SER A 147 -16.28 7.01 7.63
C SER A 147 -15.53 7.44 6.36
N ASN A 148 -15.12 6.49 5.53
CA ASN A 148 -14.22 6.70 4.39
C ASN A 148 -12.83 7.23 4.79
N GLY A 149 -12.27 6.73 5.90
CA GLY A 149 -11.01 7.22 6.48
C GLY A 149 -9.85 7.28 5.49
N THR A 150 -9.74 6.34 4.55
CA THR A 150 -8.72 6.39 3.49
C THR A 150 -8.83 7.67 2.65
N LEU A 151 -10.01 7.99 2.13
CA LEU A 151 -10.21 9.18 1.29
C LEU A 151 -10.00 10.48 2.07
N LYS A 152 -10.49 10.54 3.31
CA LYS A 152 -10.31 11.71 4.16
C LYS A 152 -8.85 11.93 4.53
N LEU A 153 -8.13 10.86 4.81
CA LEU A 153 -6.70 10.92 5.08
C LEU A 153 -5.93 11.44 3.86
N LEU A 154 -6.22 10.92 2.65
CA LEU A 154 -5.58 11.40 1.43
C LEU A 154 -5.85 12.90 1.20
N SER A 155 -7.08 13.35 1.39
CA SER A 155 -7.46 14.77 1.28
C SER A 155 -6.70 15.62 2.31
N TYR A 156 -6.67 15.18 3.57
CA TYR A 156 -5.93 15.88 4.63
C TYR A 156 -4.43 15.98 4.30
N MET A 157 -3.81 14.88 3.85
CA MET A 157 -2.40 14.88 3.47
C MET A 157 -2.13 15.82 2.30
N LEU A 158 -3.03 15.84 1.33
CA LEU A 158 -2.94 16.70 0.16
C LEU A 158 -3.05 18.19 0.51
N ASP A 159 -3.99 18.56 1.38
CA ASP A 159 -4.20 19.93 1.82
C ASP A 159 -2.97 20.47 2.57
N ASN A 160 -2.23 19.59 3.24
CA ASN A 160 -1.02 19.93 3.99
C ASN A 160 0.28 19.80 3.18
N LEU A 161 0.20 19.34 1.93
CA LEU A 161 1.35 19.26 1.06
C LEU A 161 1.88 20.66 0.75
N ALA A 162 3.15 20.95 1.08
CA ALA A 162 3.77 22.25 0.87
C ALA A 162 4.32 22.40 -0.56
N GLY A 163 4.29 23.63 -1.10
CA GLY A 163 5.06 24.04 -2.28
C GLY A 163 4.39 23.82 -3.64
N LYS A 164 5.21 23.76 -4.70
CA LYS A 164 4.80 23.77 -6.11
C LYS A 164 3.98 22.53 -6.54
N ASP A 165 4.03 21.48 -5.74
CA ASP A 165 3.34 20.21 -6.02
C ASP A 165 1.81 20.31 -5.90
N LYS A 166 1.29 21.35 -5.23
CA LYS A 166 -0.16 21.58 -5.12
C LYS A 166 -0.84 21.84 -6.48
N ILE A 167 -0.13 22.42 -7.44
CA ILE A 167 -0.74 22.84 -8.72
C ILE A 167 -1.16 21.61 -9.55
N GLY A 168 -0.31 20.59 -9.64
CA GLY A 168 -0.64 19.37 -10.38
C GLY A 168 -1.75 18.54 -9.74
N VAL A 169 -1.89 18.67 -8.42
CA VAL A 169 -2.80 17.89 -7.60
C VAL A 169 -4.20 18.48 -7.55
N VAL A 170 -4.33 19.81 -7.56
CA VAL A 170 -5.65 20.49 -7.63
C VAL A 170 -6.40 20.09 -8.90
N ILE A 171 -5.70 19.90 -10.02
CA ILE A 171 -6.33 19.45 -11.27
C ILE A 171 -6.93 18.05 -11.12
N CYS A 172 -6.22 17.12 -10.47
CA CYS A 172 -6.74 15.76 -10.25
C CYS A 172 -7.90 15.73 -9.24
N SER A 173 -7.88 16.55 -8.20
CA SER A 173 -8.97 16.66 -7.23
C SER A 173 -10.25 17.21 -7.86
N LEU A 174 -10.13 18.16 -8.79
CA LEU A 174 -11.26 18.69 -9.55
C LEU A 174 -11.88 17.63 -10.48
N TYR A 175 -11.06 16.79 -11.12
CA TYR A 175 -11.56 15.67 -11.92
C TYR A 175 -12.27 14.60 -11.09
N TYR A 176 -11.85 14.38 -9.84
CA TYR A 176 -12.47 13.37 -8.97
C TYR A 176 -13.82 13.84 -8.39
N VAL A 177 -14.00 15.13 -8.19
CA VAL A 177 -15.28 15.73 -7.73
C VAL A 177 -16.31 15.75 -8.87
N ASP A 178 -15.87 15.96 -10.10
CA ASP A 178 -16.79 16.08 -11.25
C ASP A 178 -17.43 14.75 -11.65
N VAL A 179 -16.73 13.61 -11.45
CA VAL A 179 -17.31 12.29 -11.78
C VAL A 179 -18.51 11.93 -10.89
N ARG A 180 -18.61 12.47 -9.68
CA ARG A 180 -19.77 12.25 -8.80
C ARG A 180 -20.99 13.11 -9.15
N LEU A 181 -20.82 14.20 -9.87
CA LEU A 181 -21.92 15.06 -10.30
C LEU A 181 -22.63 14.55 -11.56
N TRP A 182 -22.01 13.67 -12.32
CA TRP A 182 -22.59 13.13 -13.56
C TRP A 182 -23.49 11.91 -13.38
N THR A 183 -23.68 11.41 -12.17
CA THR A 183 -24.54 10.25 -11.89
C THR A 183 -25.93 10.61 -11.36
N LYS A 184 -26.38 11.87 -11.46
CA LYS A 184 -27.79 12.18 -11.19
C LYS A 184 -28.59 11.91 -12.45
N PRO A 185 -29.58 10.98 -12.43
CA PRO A 185 -30.49 10.81 -13.54
C PRO A 185 -31.31 12.10 -13.72
N LEU A 186 -31.32 12.63 -14.93
CA LEU A 186 -32.26 13.68 -15.33
C LEU A 186 -33.68 13.19 -15.04
N ARG A 187 -34.35 13.77 -14.06
CA ARG A 187 -35.78 13.65 -13.92
C ARG A 187 -36.41 14.36 -15.13
N GLN A 188 -36.98 13.56 -16.01
CA GLN A 188 -37.92 14.09 -17.01
C GLN A 188 -39.16 14.59 -16.27
N GLY A 189 -39.43 15.90 -16.39
CA GLY A 189 -40.70 16.52 -16.11
C GLY A 189 -41.49 16.61 -17.40
#